data_9c14b910e80454e6b639546efd41903e
#
_entry.id   9c14b910e80454e6b639546efd41903e
#
_cell.length_a   1.000
_cell.length_b   1.000
_cell.length_c   1.000
_cell.angle_alpha   90.00
_cell.angle_beta   90.00
_cell.angle_gamma   90.00
#
_symmetry.space_group_name_H-M   'P 1'
#
loop_
_entity.id
_entity.type
_entity.pdbx_description
1 polymer ?
#
loop_
_entity_poly.entity_id
_entity_poly.type
_entity_poly.pdbx_seq_one_letter_code
_entity_poly.pdbx_strand_id
1 'polypeptide(L)'
;MRLTLQSLADLPRIAQEVHTRLADYPVIALQGDLGAGKTTLVHELCRLDGASEEEVVNSPTFAIVNGYTTQSDETIYHIDCYRLENLADADQIGLAEYIRSGARCYIEWPDVIAPLLPEDTAVIHIEAQPDGSRLLTLLTE
;
A
#
# COMPACT_ATOMS: atom_id res chain seq x y z
N MET A 1 -6.80 6.41 14.19
CA MET A 1 -5.54 6.21 14.91
C MET A 1 -4.40 6.95 14.22
N ARG A 2 -3.51 7.54 14.97
CA ARG A 2 -2.37 8.30 14.45
C ARG A 2 -1.06 7.74 14.98
N LEU A 3 -0.09 7.62 14.06
CA LEU A 3 1.25 7.15 14.40
C LEU A 3 2.26 8.14 13.81
N THR A 4 3.35 8.39 14.53
CA THR A 4 4.40 9.29 14.07
C THR A 4 5.65 8.51 13.77
N LEU A 5 6.13 8.65 12.54
CA LEU A 5 7.41 8.12 12.08
C LEU A 5 8.44 9.23 12.18
N GLN A 6 9.26 9.20 13.23
CA GLN A 6 10.24 10.26 13.49
C GLN A 6 11.38 10.23 12.47
N SER A 7 11.80 9.02 12.09
CA SER A 7 12.86 8.81 11.11
C SER A 7 12.71 7.43 10.49
N LEU A 8 13.52 7.12 9.48
CA LEU A 8 13.52 5.78 8.88
C LEU A 8 13.85 4.67 9.89
N ALA A 9 14.57 4.99 10.95
CA ALA A 9 14.88 4.01 11.99
C ALA A 9 13.63 3.50 12.71
N ASP A 10 12.56 4.29 12.73
CA ASP A 10 11.27 3.89 13.32
C ASP A 10 10.42 3.03 12.38
N LEU A 11 10.78 2.93 11.11
CA LEU A 11 9.93 2.28 10.11
C LEU A 11 9.57 0.84 10.48
N PRO A 12 10.50 -0.03 10.90
CA PRO A 12 10.12 -1.40 11.26
C PRO A 12 9.07 -1.47 12.37
N ARG A 13 9.20 -0.63 13.39
CA ARG A 13 8.27 -0.58 14.52
C ARG A 13 6.89 -0.06 14.08
N ILE A 14 6.88 1.03 13.33
CA ILE A 14 5.63 1.63 12.85
C ILE A 14 4.92 0.71 11.86
N ALA A 15 5.66 0.11 10.94
CA ALA A 15 5.09 -0.84 9.99
C ALA A 15 4.48 -2.05 10.69
N GLN A 16 5.12 -2.56 11.74
CA GLN A 16 4.58 -3.67 12.52
C GLN A 16 3.27 -3.28 13.19
N GLU A 17 3.18 -2.08 13.73
CA GLU A 17 1.95 -1.56 14.33
C GLU A 17 0.83 -1.47 13.30
N VAL A 18 1.12 -0.89 12.13
CA VAL A 18 0.16 -0.78 11.04
C VAL A 18 -0.28 -2.17 10.57
N HIS A 19 0.66 -3.06 10.37
CA HIS A 19 0.39 -4.42 9.90
C HIS A 19 -0.55 -5.17 10.86
N THR A 20 -0.29 -5.06 12.15
CA THR A 20 -1.13 -5.69 13.17
C THR A 20 -2.55 -5.14 13.16
N ARG A 21 -2.69 -3.81 13.08
CA ARG A 21 -3.99 -3.16 13.12
C ARG A 21 -4.83 -3.39 11.87
N LEU A 22 -4.18 -3.58 10.72
CA LEU A 22 -4.86 -3.75 9.45
C LEU A 22 -4.85 -5.19 8.95
N ALA A 23 -4.56 -6.14 9.82
CA ALA A 23 -4.41 -7.56 9.46
C ALA A 23 -5.66 -8.14 8.78
N ASP A 24 -6.84 -7.68 9.17
CA ASP A 24 -8.11 -8.21 8.66
C ASP A 24 -8.62 -7.51 7.40
N TYR A 25 -7.89 -6.52 6.91
CA TYR A 25 -8.29 -5.75 5.72
C TYR A 25 -7.55 -6.26 4.49
N PRO A 26 -8.25 -6.88 3.53
CA PRO A 26 -7.56 -7.35 2.32
C PRO A 26 -7.08 -6.21 1.42
N VAL A 27 -7.79 -5.07 1.43
CA VAL A 27 -7.42 -3.93 0.58
C VAL A 27 -7.05 -2.75 1.46
N ILE A 28 -5.86 -2.22 1.24
CA ILE A 28 -5.33 -1.07 1.98
C ILE A 28 -4.91 -0.02 0.97
N ALA A 29 -5.53 1.15 1.04
CA ALA A 29 -5.22 2.29 0.18
C ALA A 29 -4.32 3.28 0.91
N LEU A 30 -3.33 3.82 0.20
CA LEU A 30 -2.39 4.78 0.77
C LEU A 30 -2.51 6.11 0.04
N GLN A 31 -2.76 7.17 0.81
CA GLN A 31 -2.88 8.53 0.32
C GLN A 31 -1.75 9.38 0.91
N GLY A 32 -1.25 10.30 0.14
CA GLY A 32 -0.20 11.21 0.57
C GLY A 32 0.52 11.79 -0.64
N ASP A 33 1.19 12.92 -0.44
CA ASP A 33 1.92 13.60 -1.49
C ASP A 33 3.09 12.76 -1.99
N LEU A 34 3.57 13.10 -3.18
CA LEU A 34 4.75 12.47 -3.76
C LEU A 34 5.93 12.65 -2.78
N GLY A 35 6.63 11.56 -2.50
CA GLY A 35 7.75 11.60 -1.56
C GLY A 35 7.36 11.49 -0.09
N ALA A 36 6.07 11.28 0.23
CA ALA A 36 5.64 11.13 1.62
C ALA A 36 6.10 9.83 2.28
N GLY A 37 6.50 8.83 1.47
CA GLY A 37 6.98 7.55 1.98
C GLY A 37 6.03 6.38 1.78
N LYS A 38 5.03 6.53 0.92
CA LYS A 38 4.03 5.47 0.67
C LYS A 38 4.66 4.17 0.20
N THR A 39 5.49 4.24 -0.84
CA THR A 39 6.14 3.05 -1.40
C THR A 39 7.06 2.38 -0.38
N THR A 40 7.80 3.16 0.38
CA THR A 40 8.68 2.64 1.42
C THR A 40 7.91 1.87 2.48
N LEU A 41 6.76 2.41 2.90
CA LEU A 41 5.90 1.73 3.86
C LEU A 41 5.32 0.43 3.27
N VAL A 42 4.84 0.47 2.02
CA VAL A 42 4.29 -0.71 1.37
C VAL A 42 5.33 -1.82 1.27
N HIS A 43 6.55 -1.50 0.90
CA HIS A 43 7.63 -2.50 0.82
C HIS A 43 7.85 -3.18 2.17
N GLU A 44 7.83 -2.40 3.25
CA GLU A 44 7.98 -2.97 4.59
C GLU A 44 6.79 -3.83 4.98
N LEU A 45 5.56 -3.41 4.66
CA LEU A 45 4.36 -4.20 4.92
C LEU A 45 4.38 -5.50 4.12
N CYS A 46 4.84 -5.48 2.88
CA CYS A 46 4.98 -6.69 2.07
C CYS A 46 5.95 -7.68 2.70
N ARG A 47 7.06 -7.20 3.26
CA ARG A 47 8.01 -8.06 3.99
C ARG A 47 7.35 -8.70 5.21
N LEU A 48 6.54 -7.94 5.93
CA LEU A 48 5.82 -8.45 7.09
C LEU A 48 4.75 -9.48 6.69
N ASP A 49 4.21 -9.37 5.48
CA ASP A 49 3.31 -10.39 4.92
C ASP A 49 4.05 -11.66 4.50
N GLY A 50 5.38 -11.63 4.45
CA GLY A 50 6.19 -12.77 4.10
C GLY A 50 6.77 -12.76 2.69
N ALA A 51 6.67 -11.64 1.96
CA ALA A 51 7.30 -11.53 0.65
C ALA A 51 8.82 -11.52 0.80
N SER A 52 9.53 -12.09 -0.19
CA SER A 52 10.99 -12.10 -0.13
C SER A 52 11.53 -10.70 -0.34
N GLU A 53 12.59 -10.36 0.37
CA GLU A 53 13.24 -9.07 0.22
C GLU A 53 13.76 -8.88 -1.20
N GLU A 54 14.25 -9.94 -1.82
CA GLU A 54 14.74 -9.90 -3.19
C GLU A 54 13.65 -9.48 -4.17
N GLU A 55 12.44 -10.06 -4.07
CA GLU A 55 11.33 -9.69 -4.94
C GLU A 55 10.95 -8.22 -4.75
N VAL A 56 10.87 -7.76 -3.50
CA VAL A 56 10.46 -6.39 -3.18
C VAL A 56 11.49 -5.38 -3.68
N VAL A 57 12.77 -5.65 -3.45
CA VAL A 57 13.87 -4.75 -3.86
C VAL A 57 13.98 -4.67 -5.39
N ASN A 58 13.74 -5.77 -6.09
CA ASN A 58 13.88 -5.83 -7.54
C ASN A 58 12.60 -5.47 -8.30
N SER A 59 11.54 -5.05 -7.59
CA SER A 59 10.29 -4.69 -8.26
C SER A 59 10.48 -3.45 -9.14
N PRO A 60 9.91 -3.44 -10.36
CA PRO A 60 10.01 -2.28 -11.24
C PRO A 60 9.30 -1.06 -10.64
N THR A 61 9.96 0.10 -10.67
CA THR A 61 9.39 1.33 -10.12
C THR A 61 8.29 1.94 -10.99
N PHE A 62 8.21 1.53 -12.26
CA PHE A 62 7.22 2.05 -13.20
C PHE A 62 6.10 1.07 -13.52
N ALA A 63 6.10 -0.11 -12.91
CA ALA A 63 4.99 -1.05 -13.09
C ALA A 63 3.79 -0.60 -12.26
N ILE A 64 2.59 -0.72 -12.84
CA ILE A 64 1.35 -0.38 -12.13
C ILE A 64 1.04 -1.46 -11.10
N VAL A 65 1.18 -2.73 -11.46
CA VAL A 65 0.93 -3.86 -10.56
C VAL A 65 2.19 -4.68 -10.38
N ASN A 66 2.59 -4.88 -9.14
CA ASN A 66 3.64 -5.82 -8.77
C ASN A 66 3.03 -6.91 -7.90
N GLY A 67 3.28 -8.17 -8.25
CA GLY A 67 2.84 -9.32 -7.45
C GLY A 67 4.02 -9.94 -6.75
N TYR A 68 3.85 -10.25 -5.47
CA TYR A 68 4.88 -10.92 -4.65
C TYR A 68 4.30 -12.20 -4.08
N THR A 69 5.12 -13.25 -3.98
CA THR A 69 4.74 -14.50 -3.36
C THR A 69 5.27 -14.54 -1.93
N THR A 70 4.40 -14.86 -0.98
CA THR A 70 4.77 -14.96 0.42
C THR A 70 5.34 -16.34 0.75
N GLN A 71 5.93 -16.46 1.94
CA GLN A 71 6.45 -17.76 2.43
C GLN A 71 5.37 -18.82 2.57
N SER A 72 4.11 -18.40 2.78
CA SER A 72 2.96 -19.30 2.84
C SER A 72 2.34 -19.57 1.47
N ASP A 73 3.03 -19.21 0.40
CA ASP A 73 2.62 -19.43 -0.99
C ASP A 73 1.36 -18.65 -1.39
N GLU A 74 1.11 -17.55 -0.71
CA GLU A 74 0.04 -16.62 -1.07
C GLU A 74 0.61 -15.50 -1.95
N THR A 75 -0.26 -14.89 -2.76
CA THR A 75 0.12 -13.74 -3.58
C THR A 75 -0.39 -12.45 -2.94
N ILE A 76 0.46 -11.44 -2.92
CA ILE A 76 0.07 -10.09 -2.52
C ILE A 76 0.39 -9.13 -3.66
N TYR A 77 -0.38 -8.06 -3.78
CA TYR A 77 -0.22 -7.09 -4.86
C TYR A 77 0.11 -5.71 -4.31
N HIS A 78 1.05 -5.06 -4.96
CA HIS A 78 1.35 -3.64 -4.76
C HIS A 78 0.93 -2.91 -6.04
N ILE A 79 -0.06 -2.04 -5.94
CA ILE A 79 -0.68 -1.36 -7.08
C ILE A 79 -0.40 0.13 -6.93
N ASP A 80 0.19 0.73 -7.98
CA ASP A 80 0.50 2.15 -8.00
C ASP A 80 -0.28 2.81 -9.14
N CYS A 81 -1.31 3.60 -8.79
CA CYS A 81 -2.21 4.22 -9.75
C CYS A 81 -1.77 5.64 -10.16
N TYR A 82 -0.57 6.06 -9.80
CA TYR A 82 -0.11 7.42 -10.08
C TYR A 82 -0.19 7.80 -11.57
N ARG A 83 0.06 6.83 -12.46
CA ARG A 83 0.08 7.07 -13.90
C ARG A 83 -1.28 6.86 -14.58
N LEU A 84 -2.27 6.37 -13.84
CA LEU A 84 -3.61 6.20 -14.39
C LEU A 84 -4.31 7.54 -14.44
N GLU A 85 -4.91 7.88 -15.57
CA GLU A 85 -5.63 9.15 -15.74
C GLU A 85 -7.11 9.01 -15.43
N ASN A 86 -7.69 7.81 -15.66
CA ASN A 86 -9.12 7.59 -15.48
C ASN A 86 -9.43 6.11 -15.26
N LEU A 87 -10.70 5.80 -15.01
CA LEU A 87 -11.15 4.42 -14.81
C LEU A 87 -10.98 3.54 -16.05
N ALA A 88 -11.07 4.11 -17.24
CA ALA A 88 -10.88 3.34 -18.47
C ALA A 88 -9.47 2.76 -18.55
N ASP A 89 -8.46 3.51 -18.09
CA ASP A 89 -7.08 3.02 -18.03
C ASP A 89 -6.98 1.80 -17.10
N ALA A 90 -7.67 1.84 -15.96
CA ALA A 90 -7.68 0.73 -15.02
C ALA A 90 -8.37 -0.50 -15.63
N ASP A 91 -9.47 -0.31 -16.37
CA ASP A 91 -10.17 -1.40 -17.02
C ASP A 91 -9.28 -2.10 -18.06
N GLN A 92 -8.48 -1.35 -18.78
CA GLN A 92 -7.60 -1.92 -19.82
C GLN A 92 -6.59 -2.90 -19.26
N ILE A 93 -6.16 -2.72 -18.02
CA ILE A 93 -5.21 -3.63 -17.37
C ILE A 93 -5.88 -4.65 -16.45
N GLY A 94 -7.21 -4.65 -16.38
CA GLY A 94 -7.95 -5.61 -15.56
C GLY A 94 -7.78 -5.39 -14.06
N LEU A 95 -7.63 -4.15 -13.63
CA LEU A 95 -7.28 -3.83 -12.24
C LEU A 95 -8.32 -4.35 -11.24
N ALA A 96 -9.62 -4.31 -11.61
CA ALA A 96 -10.68 -4.78 -10.73
C ALA A 96 -10.51 -6.25 -10.33
N GLU A 97 -9.97 -7.09 -11.21
CA GLU A 97 -9.76 -8.51 -10.93
C GLU A 97 -8.74 -8.71 -9.81
N TYR A 98 -7.66 -7.93 -9.81
CA TYR A 98 -6.66 -7.99 -8.73
C TYR A 98 -7.29 -7.61 -7.38
N ILE A 99 -8.06 -6.53 -7.37
CA ILE A 99 -8.69 -6.01 -6.15
C ILE A 99 -9.73 -7.00 -5.60
N ARG A 100 -10.46 -7.68 -6.48
CA ARG A 100 -11.51 -8.64 -6.09
C ARG A 100 -10.99 -10.04 -5.84
N SER A 101 -9.71 -10.29 -6.04
CA SER A 101 -9.13 -11.63 -5.95
C SER A 101 -9.14 -12.22 -4.54
N GLY A 102 -9.32 -11.38 -3.52
CA GLY A 102 -9.20 -11.78 -2.12
C GLY A 102 -7.76 -11.72 -1.60
N ALA A 103 -6.80 -11.49 -2.48
CA ALA A 103 -5.41 -11.30 -2.08
C ALA A 103 -5.22 -9.94 -1.41
N ARG A 104 -4.20 -9.83 -0.57
CA ARG A 104 -3.83 -8.55 0.03
C ARG A 104 -3.38 -7.59 -1.07
N CYS A 105 -3.99 -6.40 -1.11
CA CYS A 105 -3.64 -5.36 -2.07
C CYS A 105 -3.28 -4.07 -1.34
N TYR A 106 -2.09 -3.55 -1.63
CA TYR A 106 -1.68 -2.22 -1.19
C TYR A 106 -1.75 -1.30 -2.40
N ILE A 107 -2.56 -0.24 -2.31
CA ILE A 107 -2.87 0.63 -3.45
C ILE A 107 -2.41 2.05 -3.15
N GLU A 108 -1.46 2.57 -3.95
CA GLU A 108 -1.04 3.96 -3.88
C GLU A 108 -1.82 4.78 -4.91
N TRP A 109 -2.10 6.03 -4.58
CA TRP A 109 -2.86 6.97 -5.41
C TRP A 109 -4.24 6.41 -5.77
N PRO A 110 -5.08 6.10 -4.77
CA PRO A 110 -6.32 5.36 -5.01
C PRO A 110 -7.45 6.18 -5.62
N ASP A 111 -7.31 7.51 -5.70
CA ASP A 111 -8.43 8.41 -6.04
C ASP A 111 -9.04 8.10 -7.41
N VAL A 112 -8.20 7.80 -8.40
CA VAL A 112 -8.66 7.49 -9.76
C VAL A 112 -9.54 6.23 -9.80
N ILE A 113 -9.23 5.26 -8.93
CA ILE A 113 -9.93 3.98 -8.92
C ILE A 113 -10.86 3.83 -7.73
N ALA A 114 -11.20 4.93 -7.05
CA ALA A 114 -12.06 4.88 -5.87
C ALA A 114 -13.35 4.05 -6.06
N PRO A 115 -14.05 4.13 -7.21
CA PRO A 115 -15.24 3.30 -7.42
C PRO A 115 -14.98 1.79 -7.43
N LEU A 116 -13.74 1.35 -7.62
CA LEU A 116 -13.38 -0.08 -7.61
C LEU A 116 -13.08 -0.62 -6.22
N LEU A 117 -12.91 0.27 -5.23
CA LEU A 117 -12.50 -0.13 -3.89
C LEU A 117 -13.68 -0.70 -3.11
N PRO A 118 -13.47 -1.82 -2.37
CA PRO A 118 -14.48 -2.34 -1.45
C PRO A 118 -14.84 -1.32 -0.36
N GLU A 119 -16.05 -1.42 0.18
CA GLU A 119 -16.51 -0.52 1.25
C GLU A 119 -15.64 -0.60 2.51
N ASP A 120 -15.11 -1.78 2.80
CA ASP A 120 -14.28 -2.02 3.98
C ASP A 120 -12.79 -1.77 3.74
N THR A 121 -12.45 -1.03 2.70
CA THR A 121 -11.05 -0.68 2.43
C THR A 121 -10.49 0.18 3.56
N ALA A 122 -9.34 -0.22 4.11
CA ALA A 122 -8.62 0.60 5.07
C ALA A 122 -7.80 1.66 4.33
N VAL A 123 -7.69 2.85 4.89
CA VAL A 123 -6.93 3.94 4.29
C VAL A 123 -5.82 4.37 5.24
N ILE A 124 -4.61 4.50 4.71
CA ILE A 124 -3.48 5.09 5.43
C ILE A 124 -3.18 6.43 4.77
N HIS A 125 -3.28 7.49 5.54
CA HIS A 125 -2.91 8.82 5.07
C HIS A 125 -1.55 9.18 5.64
N ILE A 126 -0.59 9.53 4.79
CA ILE A 126 0.78 9.86 5.19
C ILE A 126 1.07 11.31 4.85
N GLU A 127 1.46 12.09 5.86
CA GLU A 127 1.81 13.50 5.68
C GLU A 127 3.22 13.77 6.16
N ALA A 128 4.02 14.41 5.29
CA ALA A 128 5.32 14.91 5.72
C ALA A 128 5.12 16.12 6.62
N GLN A 129 5.83 16.16 7.74
CA GLN A 129 5.74 17.26 8.70
C GLN A 129 6.93 18.22 8.54
N PRO A 130 6.80 19.47 8.98
CA PRO A 130 7.90 20.45 8.86
C PRO A 130 9.20 20.02 9.52
N ASP A 131 9.15 19.20 10.56
CA ASP A 131 10.34 18.72 11.27
C ASP A 131 11.01 17.50 10.61
N GLY A 132 10.49 17.07 9.45
CA GLY A 132 11.01 15.90 8.75
C GLY A 132 10.38 14.57 9.15
N SER A 133 9.54 14.56 10.17
CA SER A 133 8.79 13.35 10.53
C SER A 133 7.64 13.11 9.57
N ARG A 134 6.99 11.95 9.70
CA ARG A 134 5.78 11.60 8.93
C ARG A 134 4.67 11.29 9.91
N LEU A 135 3.49 11.83 9.63
CA LEU A 135 2.29 11.50 10.39
C LEU A 135 1.44 10.52 9.59
N LEU A 136 1.16 9.37 10.17
CA LEU A 136 0.30 8.35 9.58
C LEU A 136 -1.05 8.38 10.27
N THR A 137 -2.11 8.51 9.51
CA THR A 137 -3.48 8.42 10.02
C THR A 137 -4.14 7.20 9.41
N LEU A 138 -4.58 6.27 10.25
CA LEU A 138 -5.25 5.04 9.82
C LEU A 138 -6.75 5.25 9.93
N LEU A 139 -7.46 5.09 8.81
CA LEU A 139 -8.91 5.22 8.72
C LEU A 139 -9.49 3.87 8.36
N THR A 140 -10.30 3.34 9.26
CA THR A 140 -10.98 2.05 9.08
C THR A 140 -12.46 2.23 9.33
N GLU A 141 -13.27 1.39 8.71
CA GLU A 141 -14.72 1.40 8.91
C GLU A 141 -15.17 0.31 9.85
#